data_987eaea7311a8b2f0520f58da663ee96
#
_entry.id   987eaea7311a8b2f0520f58da663ee96
#
_cell.length_a   1.000
_cell.length_b   1.000
_cell.length_c   1.000
_cell.angle_alpha   90.00
_cell.angle_beta   90.00
_cell.angle_gamma   90.00
#
_symmetry.space_group_name_H-M   'P 1'
#
loop_
_entity.id
_entity.type
_entity.pdbx_description
1 polymer ?
#
loop_
_entity_poly.entity_id
_entity_poly.type
_entity_poly.pdbx_seq_one_letter_code
_entity_poly.pdbx_strand_id
1 'polypeptide(L)'
;MKKLLQLKLKLLAKLILWKYHPKVIGITGSIGKSSTKEAVYAVLASKYNVRRSDKNYNNELGLPLTIIGASATGKNIFGWCAVILKALTILIWRDKNYPPILILEMGVDRPRDMEYLLKIVKPHIGIMTAVGSAHLEFFNSTEDIAAEKGKLIVGLNKNNWAILNSDDKLVKKYVKNTAAQVLTYGFNKNAAVFADYLMFSYREGGNDLNSLQGVSFKVDCQGSTVPILLPHSLGVGQVYAALAAISVGIIYGINLVEIANSLRKLVPPKGRMNLIKGVKETMIIDDTYNASPQATLAALDTLSKIPLPSSSRRFAILGDMLELGRSAKAAHKRILKLCAKLKIDNVFTFGNLWPKAYHDKKKLIKTLQYFIQPHDIILVKGSRGMQMEEVVEAIRR
;
A
#
# COMPACT_ATOMS: atom_id res chain seq x y z
N MET A 1 2.37 -31.63 -4.72
CA MET A 1 2.56 -30.77 -5.90
C MET A 1 2.94 -29.32 -5.56
N LYS A 2 2.19 -28.58 -4.73
CA LYS A 2 2.47 -27.15 -4.42
C LYS A 2 3.89 -26.92 -3.88
N LYS A 3 4.36 -27.68 -2.89
CA LYS A 3 5.71 -27.54 -2.31
C LYS A 3 6.84 -27.78 -3.33
N LEU A 4 6.68 -28.75 -4.23
CA LEU A 4 7.66 -29.03 -5.29
C LEU A 4 7.74 -27.90 -6.31
N LEU A 5 6.58 -27.33 -6.70
CA LEU A 5 6.52 -26.16 -7.57
C LEU A 5 7.20 -24.95 -6.93
N GLN A 6 6.94 -24.67 -5.66
CA GLN A 6 7.60 -23.60 -4.89
C GLN A 6 9.12 -23.77 -4.90
N LEU A 7 9.61 -25.01 -4.67
CA LEU A 7 11.05 -25.29 -4.68
C LEU A 7 11.67 -25.03 -6.06
N LYS A 8 11.03 -25.52 -7.14
CA LYS A 8 11.49 -25.29 -8.52
C LYS A 8 11.53 -23.81 -8.87
N LEU A 9 10.44 -23.06 -8.59
CA LEU A 9 10.37 -21.64 -8.86
C LEU A 9 11.41 -20.84 -8.05
N LYS A 10 11.62 -21.20 -6.78
CA LYS A 10 12.67 -20.63 -5.93
C LYS A 10 14.06 -20.83 -6.54
N LEU A 11 14.38 -22.05 -7.00
CA LEU A 11 15.69 -22.34 -7.61
C LEU A 11 15.88 -21.54 -8.90
N LEU A 12 14.88 -21.54 -9.81
CA LEU A 12 14.93 -20.77 -11.05
C LEU A 12 15.09 -19.29 -10.80
N ALA A 13 14.34 -18.72 -9.85
CA ALA A 13 14.47 -17.31 -9.47
C ALA A 13 15.88 -16.98 -8.95
N LYS A 14 16.47 -17.84 -8.13
CA LYS A 14 17.86 -17.65 -7.64
C LYS A 14 18.88 -17.68 -8.78
N LEU A 15 18.75 -18.61 -9.73
CA LEU A 15 19.62 -18.70 -10.90
C LEU A 15 19.48 -17.45 -11.81
N ILE A 16 18.25 -16.95 -11.98
CA ILE A 16 18.02 -15.71 -12.75
C ILE A 16 18.66 -14.52 -12.05
N LEU A 17 18.48 -14.38 -10.72
CA LEU A 17 19.11 -13.30 -9.95
C LEU A 17 20.65 -13.39 -10.01
N TRP A 18 21.21 -14.61 -9.98
CA TRP A 18 22.64 -14.82 -10.12
C TRP A 18 23.15 -14.45 -11.53
N LYS A 19 22.38 -14.77 -12.59
CA LYS A 19 22.76 -14.47 -13.97
C LYS A 19 22.71 -12.98 -14.30
N TYR A 20 21.66 -12.27 -13.82
CA TYR A 20 21.37 -10.88 -14.24
C TYR A 20 21.82 -9.83 -13.24
N HIS A 21 22.08 -10.20 -11.99
CA HIS A 21 22.48 -9.30 -10.89
C HIS A 21 21.65 -8.00 -10.79
N PRO A 22 20.30 -8.06 -10.86
CA PRO A 22 19.49 -6.85 -10.77
C PRO A 22 19.63 -6.20 -9.39
N LYS A 23 19.52 -4.89 -9.32
CA LYS A 23 19.33 -4.19 -8.04
C LYS A 23 17.92 -4.46 -7.52
N VAL A 24 17.82 -4.93 -6.30
CA VAL A 24 16.55 -5.31 -5.70
C VAL A 24 16.14 -4.35 -4.60
N ILE A 25 14.91 -3.86 -4.67
CA ILE A 25 14.26 -3.05 -3.64
C ILE A 25 13.20 -3.93 -2.99
N GLY A 26 13.39 -4.28 -1.71
CA GLY A 26 12.44 -5.05 -0.92
C GLY A 26 11.57 -4.13 -0.08
N ILE A 27 10.25 -4.31 -0.12
CA ILE A 27 9.28 -3.48 0.61
C ILE A 27 8.47 -4.34 1.56
N THR A 28 8.52 -4.04 2.85
CA THR A 28 7.73 -4.73 3.87
C THR A 28 6.99 -3.74 4.78
N GLY A 29 6.11 -4.26 5.63
CA GLY A 29 5.26 -3.52 6.56
C GLY A 29 3.88 -4.15 6.68
N SER A 30 3.07 -3.70 7.62
CA SER A 30 1.67 -4.11 7.75
C SER A 30 0.77 -3.27 6.85
N ILE A 31 1.06 -1.96 6.72
CA ILE A 31 0.26 -0.98 5.99
C ILE A 31 1.16 -0.25 4.98
N GLY A 32 0.65 0.05 3.79
CA GLY A 32 1.32 0.92 2.82
C GLY A 32 2.24 0.23 1.81
N LYS A 33 2.55 -1.06 1.92
CA LYS A 33 3.46 -1.78 1.02
C LYS A 33 3.15 -1.59 -0.48
N SER A 34 1.91 -1.86 -0.89
CA SER A 34 1.52 -1.80 -2.30
C SER A 34 1.52 -0.37 -2.84
N SER A 35 1.06 0.61 -2.03
CA SER A 35 1.15 2.03 -2.41
C SER A 35 2.60 2.47 -2.56
N THR A 36 3.48 2.06 -1.63
CA THR A 36 4.92 2.35 -1.71
C THR A 36 5.55 1.70 -2.95
N LYS A 37 5.19 0.45 -3.27
CA LYS A 37 5.65 -0.25 -4.47
C LYS A 37 5.29 0.53 -5.74
N GLU A 38 4.05 0.99 -5.86
CA GLU A 38 3.60 1.76 -7.03
C GLU A 38 4.26 3.14 -7.09
N ALA A 39 4.42 3.82 -5.96
CA ALA A 39 5.10 5.11 -5.91
C ALA A 39 6.59 4.99 -6.28
N VAL A 40 7.30 3.99 -5.73
CA VAL A 40 8.70 3.70 -6.09
C VAL A 40 8.83 3.37 -7.58
N TYR A 41 7.90 2.58 -8.11
CA TYR A 41 7.87 2.28 -9.53
C TYR A 41 7.68 3.53 -10.38
N ALA A 42 6.72 4.40 -10.04
CA ALA A 42 6.46 5.63 -10.79
C ALA A 42 7.70 6.54 -10.84
N VAL A 43 8.43 6.64 -9.73
CA VAL A 43 9.66 7.43 -9.66
C VAL A 43 10.78 6.81 -10.48
N LEU A 44 11.06 5.52 -10.32
CA LEU A 44 12.19 4.89 -11.00
C LEU A 44 11.95 4.64 -12.50
N ALA A 45 10.71 4.32 -12.88
CA ALA A 45 10.34 4.07 -14.28
C ALA A 45 10.47 5.31 -15.18
N SER A 46 10.64 6.49 -14.60
CA SER A 46 10.95 7.72 -15.36
C SER A 46 12.33 7.72 -16.01
N LYS A 47 13.29 6.94 -15.46
CA LYS A 47 14.69 6.90 -15.93
C LYS A 47 15.24 5.50 -16.18
N TYR A 48 14.62 4.47 -15.60
CA TYR A 48 15.15 3.10 -15.61
C TYR A 48 14.14 2.10 -16.13
N ASN A 49 14.63 1.00 -16.72
CA ASN A 49 13.79 -0.17 -16.96
C ASN A 49 13.61 -0.92 -15.63
N VAL A 50 12.38 -0.94 -15.12
CA VAL A 50 12.04 -1.45 -13.80
C VAL A 50 10.93 -2.48 -13.89
N ARG A 51 11.05 -3.58 -13.17
CA ARG A 51 9.95 -4.52 -12.96
C ARG A 51 9.49 -4.47 -11.51
N ARG A 52 8.17 -4.42 -11.32
CA ARG A 52 7.55 -4.57 -10.02
C ARG A 52 6.68 -5.81 -9.97
N SER A 53 6.36 -6.29 -8.76
CA SER A 53 5.37 -7.34 -8.59
C SER A 53 3.99 -6.86 -9.05
N ASP A 54 3.37 -7.67 -9.91
CA ASP A 54 1.98 -7.50 -10.28
C ASP A 54 1.09 -7.93 -9.12
N LYS A 55 -0.03 -7.25 -8.93
CA LYS A 55 -1.00 -7.59 -7.87
C LYS A 55 -0.29 -7.77 -6.51
N ASN A 56 -0.67 -8.81 -5.77
CA ASN A 56 -0.18 -9.13 -4.43
C ASN A 56 0.84 -10.26 -4.45
N TYR A 57 1.77 -10.25 -5.40
CA TYR A 57 2.84 -11.26 -5.49
C TYR A 57 3.92 -10.97 -4.45
N ASN A 58 3.59 -11.17 -3.17
CA ASN A 58 4.42 -10.81 -2.03
C ASN A 58 4.84 -12.00 -1.15
N ASN A 59 4.55 -13.22 -1.60
CA ASN A 59 4.77 -14.47 -0.87
C ASN A 59 5.71 -15.44 -1.62
N GLU A 60 5.80 -16.68 -1.14
CA GLU A 60 6.69 -17.73 -1.62
C GLU A 60 6.50 -18.14 -3.09
N LEU A 61 5.34 -17.84 -3.69
CA LEU A 61 5.09 -18.03 -5.13
C LEU A 61 5.21 -16.73 -5.91
N GLY A 62 4.68 -15.64 -5.36
CA GLY A 62 4.62 -14.36 -6.03
C GLY A 62 6.00 -13.74 -6.27
N LEU A 63 6.91 -13.87 -5.31
CA LEU A 63 8.27 -13.33 -5.42
C LEU A 63 9.04 -13.98 -6.59
N PRO A 64 9.14 -15.31 -6.71
CA PRO A 64 9.74 -15.96 -7.88
C PRO A 64 9.08 -15.60 -9.19
N LEU A 65 7.75 -15.52 -9.23
CA LEU A 65 7.01 -15.13 -10.44
C LEU A 65 7.39 -13.74 -10.91
N THR A 66 7.52 -12.78 -9.99
CA THR A 66 7.97 -11.42 -10.32
C THR A 66 9.38 -11.42 -10.88
N ILE A 67 10.31 -12.18 -10.30
CA ILE A 67 11.69 -12.31 -10.75
C ILE A 67 11.74 -12.90 -12.18
N ILE A 68 10.95 -13.93 -12.44
CA ILE A 68 10.82 -14.55 -13.77
C ILE A 68 10.10 -13.61 -14.76
N GLY A 69 9.25 -12.72 -14.27
CA GLY A 69 8.37 -11.87 -15.09
C GLY A 69 7.19 -12.67 -15.64
N ALA A 70 6.60 -13.54 -14.84
CA ALA A 70 5.46 -14.37 -15.18
C ALA A 70 4.30 -14.15 -14.20
N SER A 71 3.09 -14.52 -14.63
CA SER A 71 1.88 -14.45 -13.81
C SER A 71 1.47 -15.83 -13.32
N ALA A 72 0.80 -15.88 -12.16
CA ALA A 72 0.25 -17.10 -11.62
C ALA A 72 -0.89 -17.63 -12.51
N THR A 73 -0.86 -18.92 -12.79
CA THR A 73 -1.81 -19.58 -13.72
C THR A 73 -2.88 -20.41 -12.97
N GLY A 74 -3.02 -20.20 -11.65
CA GLY A 74 -4.01 -20.87 -10.84
C GLY A 74 -3.83 -22.38 -10.82
N LYS A 75 -4.85 -23.14 -11.24
CA LYS A 75 -4.83 -24.60 -11.31
C LYS A 75 -4.35 -25.14 -12.67
N ASN A 76 -4.03 -24.26 -13.63
CA ASN A 76 -3.64 -24.68 -14.99
C ASN A 76 -2.20 -25.21 -15.00
N ILE A 77 -2.03 -26.52 -15.20
CA ILE A 77 -0.73 -27.20 -15.23
C ILE A 77 0.09 -26.76 -16.44
N PHE A 78 -0.52 -26.63 -17.62
CA PHE A 78 0.18 -26.16 -18.83
C PHE A 78 0.70 -24.74 -18.66
N GLY A 79 -0.06 -23.88 -17.97
CA GLY A 79 0.38 -22.54 -17.61
C GLY A 79 1.63 -22.56 -16.72
N TRP A 80 1.72 -23.47 -15.75
CA TRP A 80 2.93 -23.62 -14.92
C TRP A 80 4.11 -24.17 -15.72
N CYS A 81 3.89 -25.07 -16.68
CA CYS A 81 4.93 -25.51 -17.61
C CYS A 81 5.46 -24.33 -18.44
N ALA A 82 4.59 -23.46 -18.95
CA ALA A 82 4.99 -22.25 -19.67
C ALA A 82 5.82 -21.28 -18.80
N VAL A 83 5.49 -21.12 -17.51
CA VAL A 83 6.28 -20.33 -16.56
C VAL A 83 7.69 -20.89 -16.39
N ILE A 84 7.81 -22.22 -16.23
CA ILE A 84 9.09 -22.91 -16.09
C ILE A 84 9.89 -22.78 -17.40
N LEU A 85 9.26 -22.99 -18.55
CA LEU A 85 9.90 -22.86 -19.86
C LEU A 85 10.43 -21.42 -20.07
N LYS A 86 9.63 -20.39 -19.73
CA LYS A 86 10.06 -19.01 -19.76
C LYS A 86 11.29 -18.77 -18.89
N ALA A 87 11.30 -19.32 -17.66
CA ALA A 87 12.44 -19.19 -16.76
C ALA A 87 13.70 -19.84 -17.34
N LEU A 88 13.56 -21.04 -17.95
CA LEU A 88 14.66 -21.74 -18.63
C LEU A 88 15.16 -20.98 -19.85
N THR A 89 14.25 -20.41 -20.65
CA THR A 89 14.61 -19.56 -21.80
C THR A 89 15.46 -18.38 -21.36
N ILE A 90 15.04 -17.65 -20.29
CA ILE A 90 15.81 -16.55 -19.70
C ILE A 90 17.18 -17.00 -19.18
N LEU A 91 17.28 -18.25 -18.69
CA LEU A 91 18.54 -18.79 -18.18
C LEU A 91 19.47 -19.25 -19.30
N ILE A 92 18.95 -19.83 -20.40
CA ILE A 92 19.75 -20.30 -21.52
C ILE A 92 20.20 -19.12 -22.38
N TRP A 93 19.25 -18.32 -22.86
CA TRP A 93 19.54 -17.13 -23.67
C TRP A 93 19.55 -15.87 -22.80
N ARG A 94 20.51 -14.97 -23.06
CA ARG A 94 20.57 -13.70 -22.33
C ARG A 94 19.52 -12.74 -22.87
N ASP A 95 18.48 -12.48 -22.06
CA ASP A 95 17.50 -11.44 -22.37
C ASP A 95 18.09 -10.05 -22.12
N LYS A 96 18.37 -9.30 -23.18
CA LYS A 96 18.90 -7.92 -23.10
C LYS A 96 17.92 -6.94 -22.46
N ASN A 97 16.63 -7.28 -22.45
CA ASN A 97 15.56 -6.45 -21.90
C ASN A 97 15.22 -6.83 -20.45
N TYR A 98 15.96 -7.79 -19.85
CA TYR A 98 15.73 -8.12 -18.43
C TYR A 98 15.98 -6.87 -17.57
N PRO A 99 15.04 -6.49 -16.68
CA PRO A 99 15.12 -5.22 -15.96
C PRO A 99 16.30 -5.22 -14.98
N PRO A 100 17.12 -4.15 -14.99
CA PRO A 100 18.23 -3.99 -14.04
C PRO A 100 17.75 -3.68 -12.61
N ILE A 101 16.47 -3.33 -12.43
CA ILE A 101 15.89 -3.02 -11.12
C ILE A 101 14.60 -3.82 -10.92
N LEU A 102 14.51 -4.48 -9.76
CA LEU A 102 13.33 -5.21 -9.33
C LEU A 102 12.77 -4.60 -8.05
N ILE A 103 11.48 -4.27 -8.03
CA ILE A 103 10.76 -3.82 -6.84
C ILE A 103 9.88 -4.98 -6.36
N LEU A 104 10.19 -5.51 -5.20
CA LEU A 104 9.58 -6.71 -4.65
C LEU A 104 8.82 -6.39 -3.36
N GLU A 105 7.52 -6.60 -3.35
CA GLU A 105 6.73 -6.56 -2.14
C GLU A 105 6.97 -7.85 -1.35
N MET A 106 7.37 -7.75 -0.07
CA MET A 106 7.72 -8.87 0.80
C MET A 106 6.71 -8.94 1.95
N GLY A 107 5.65 -9.74 1.73
CA GLY A 107 4.59 -10.00 2.69
C GLY A 107 5.00 -10.98 3.77
N VAL A 108 4.50 -10.78 4.97
CA VAL A 108 4.70 -11.66 6.12
C VAL A 108 3.35 -11.86 6.77
N ASP A 109 2.89 -13.08 6.76
CA ASP A 109 1.63 -13.50 7.39
C ASP A 109 1.91 -14.41 8.61
N ARG A 110 3.06 -15.11 8.63
CA ARG A 110 3.46 -16.06 9.68
C ARG A 110 4.93 -15.89 10.07
N PRO A 111 5.32 -16.36 11.26
CA PRO A 111 6.74 -16.46 11.64
C PRO A 111 7.54 -17.26 10.62
N ARG A 112 8.77 -16.80 10.33
CA ARG A 112 9.74 -17.33 9.36
C ARG A 112 9.43 -17.06 7.87
N ASP A 113 8.36 -16.33 7.55
CA ASP A 113 8.07 -15.97 6.16
C ASP A 113 9.17 -15.06 5.59
N MET A 114 9.60 -14.05 6.34
CA MET A 114 10.67 -13.15 5.89
C MET A 114 11.99 -13.89 5.68
N GLU A 115 12.34 -14.83 6.54
CA GLU A 115 13.54 -15.65 6.36
C GLU A 115 13.48 -16.48 5.07
N TYR A 116 12.31 -17.01 4.76
CA TYR A 116 12.10 -17.76 3.52
C TYR A 116 12.29 -16.86 2.29
N LEU A 117 11.72 -15.66 2.30
CA LEU A 117 11.85 -14.70 1.20
C LEU A 117 13.30 -14.23 1.04
N LEU A 118 14.00 -13.96 2.13
CA LEU A 118 15.42 -13.57 2.12
C LEU A 118 16.37 -14.69 1.68
N LYS A 119 15.93 -15.97 1.76
CA LYS A 119 16.65 -17.09 1.15
C LYS A 119 16.49 -17.16 -0.37
N ILE A 120 15.51 -16.44 -0.96
CA ILE A 120 15.33 -16.31 -2.41
C ILE A 120 16.13 -15.12 -2.93
N VAL A 121 16.03 -13.98 -2.28
CA VAL A 121 16.62 -12.71 -2.72
C VAL A 121 17.21 -11.91 -1.57
N LYS A 122 18.33 -11.25 -1.82
CA LYS A 122 18.96 -10.30 -0.90
C LYS A 122 18.76 -8.88 -1.46
N PRO A 123 17.90 -8.06 -0.87
CA PRO A 123 17.68 -6.69 -1.34
C PRO A 123 18.91 -5.80 -1.16
N HIS A 124 19.05 -4.82 -2.07
CA HIS A 124 20.03 -3.74 -1.99
C HIS A 124 19.45 -2.52 -1.25
N ILE A 125 18.13 -2.37 -1.34
CA ILE A 125 17.36 -1.37 -0.59
C ILE A 125 16.24 -2.11 0.13
N GLY A 126 16.13 -1.92 1.44
CA GLY A 126 15.03 -2.42 2.26
C GLY A 126 14.17 -1.25 2.72
N ILE A 127 12.86 -1.31 2.44
CA ILE A 127 11.89 -0.31 2.88
C ILE A 127 10.98 -0.95 3.93
N MET A 128 10.89 -0.34 5.12
CA MET A 128 9.93 -0.74 6.14
C MET A 128 8.93 0.38 6.37
N THR A 129 7.66 0.13 5.99
CA THR A 129 6.64 1.18 5.93
C THR A 129 6.04 1.48 7.30
N ALA A 130 5.10 0.68 7.76
CA ALA A 130 4.49 0.81 9.08
C ALA A 130 4.11 -0.56 9.62
N VAL A 131 4.16 -0.74 10.94
CA VAL A 131 3.77 -1.96 11.64
C VAL A 131 2.43 -1.73 12.33
N GLY A 132 1.47 -2.60 12.08
CA GLY A 132 0.16 -2.57 12.68
C GLY A 132 -0.30 -3.94 13.13
N SER A 133 -1.48 -4.00 13.74
CA SER A 133 -2.09 -5.20 14.32
C SER A 133 -2.67 -6.20 13.29
N ALA A 134 -2.24 -6.14 12.03
CA ALA A 134 -2.61 -7.14 11.03
C ALA A 134 -1.94 -8.48 11.36
N HIS A 135 -2.65 -9.60 11.14
CA HIS A 135 -2.15 -10.97 11.35
C HIS A 135 -1.85 -11.34 12.82
N LEU A 136 -2.46 -10.65 13.79
CA LEU A 136 -2.36 -11.01 15.22
C LEU A 136 -2.87 -12.42 15.53
N GLU A 137 -3.58 -13.05 14.62
CA GLU A 137 -3.97 -14.46 14.71
C GLU A 137 -2.76 -15.41 14.71
N PHE A 138 -1.66 -15.01 14.07
CA PHE A 138 -0.45 -15.83 13.89
C PHE A 138 0.76 -15.31 14.71
N PHE A 139 0.64 -14.16 15.35
CA PHE A 139 1.68 -13.53 16.17
C PHE A 139 1.14 -13.16 17.54
N ASN A 140 1.98 -13.25 18.56
CA ASN A 140 1.56 -12.94 19.93
C ASN A 140 1.45 -11.43 20.19
N SER A 141 2.20 -10.61 19.44
CA SER A 141 2.27 -9.17 19.62
C SER A 141 2.58 -8.41 18.32
N THR A 142 2.38 -7.10 18.33
CA THR A 142 2.83 -6.21 17.24
C THR A 142 4.35 -6.14 17.16
N GLU A 143 5.04 -6.32 18.28
CA GLU A 143 6.49 -6.41 18.40
C GLU A 143 7.04 -7.63 17.65
N ASP A 144 6.36 -8.79 17.75
CA ASP A 144 6.74 -9.99 17.00
C ASP A 144 6.56 -9.80 15.50
N ILE A 145 5.46 -9.13 15.09
CA ILE A 145 5.25 -8.74 13.69
C ILE A 145 6.38 -7.81 13.22
N ALA A 146 6.76 -6.83 14.04
CA ALA A 146 7.86 -5.92 13.76
C ALA A 146 9.19 -6.67 13.64
N ALA A 147 9.45 -7.61 14.55
CA ALA A 147 10.66 -8.43 14.54
C ALA A 147 10.78 -9.28 13.27
N GLU A 148 9.68 -9.95 12.87
CA GLU A 148 9.68 -10.75 11.65
C GLU A 148 9.91 -9.89 10.40
N LYS A 149 9.21 -8.76 10.27
CA LYS A 149 9.40 -7.83 9.13
C LYS A 149 10.76 -7.15 9.17
N GLY A 150 11.25 -6.83 10.35
CA GLY A 150 12.55 -6.19 10.59
C GLY A 150 13.74 -7.03 10.14
N LYS A 151 13.58 -8.36 9.98
CA LYS A 151 14.65 -9.22 9.40
C LYS A 151 15.09 -8.74 8.01
N LEU A 152 14.20 -8.11 7.22
CA LEU A 152 14.57 -7.47 5.97
C LEU A 152 15.65 -6.40 6.20
N ILE A 153 15.47 -5.56 7.21
CA ILE A 153 16.35 -4.43 7.51
C ILE A 153 17.66 -4.89 8.16
N VAL A 154 17.56 -5.80 9.12
CA VAL A 154 18.72 -6.37 9.81
C VAL A 154 19.61 -7.17 8.86
N GLY A 155 19.03 -7.80 7.84
CA GLY A 155 19.75 -8.59 6.84
C GLY A 155 20.50 -7.77 5.78
N LEU A 156 20.40 -6.44 5.80
CA LEU A 156 21.13 -5.54 4.91
C LEU A 156 22.58 -5.34 5.39
N ASN A 157 23.51 -5.19 4.45
CA ASN A 157 24.92 -4.92 4.76
C ASN A 157 25.25 -3.41 4.62
N LYS A 158 26.47 -3.01 4.97
CA LYS A 158 26.95 -1.62 4.96
C LYS A 158 26.86 -0.91 3.60
N ASN A 159 26.82 -1.65 2.51
CA ASN A 159 26.71 -1.10 1.14
C ASN A 159 25.25 -0.99 0.66
N ASN A 160 24.30 -1.38 1.50
CA ASN A 160 22.86 -1.33 1.22
C ASN A 160 22.21 -0.14 1.91
N TRP A 161 20.94 0.11 1.59
CA TRP A 161 20.16 1.17 2.18
C TRP A 161 18.93 0.63 2.92
N ALA A 162 18.68 1.18 4.10
CA ALA A 162 17.47 0.98 4.89
C ALA A 162 16.65 2.26 4.86
N ILE A 163 15.44 2.21 4.29
CA ILE A 163 14.49 3.33 4.24
C ILE A 163 13.41 3.07 5.28
N LEU A 164 13.34 3.92 6.32
CA LEU A 164 12.57 3.66 7.53
C LEU A 164 11.59 4.80 7.83
N ASN A 165 10.33 4.44 8.09
CA ASN A 165 9.33 5.39 8.57
C ASN A 165 9.65 5.83 10.01
N SER A 166 10.04 7.09 10.20
CA SER A 166 10.43 7.65 11.51
C SER A 166 9.25 7.93 12.44
N ASP A 167 8.03 7.98 11.92
CA ASP A 167 6.83 8.25 12.70
C ASP A 167 6.24 6.98 13.32
N ASP A 168 6.66 5.81 12.85
CA ASP A 168 6.31 4.52 13.43
C ASP A 168 7.35 4.11 14.50
N LYS A 169 6.91 4.00 15.75
CA LYS A 169 7.79 3.69 16.89
C LYS A 169 8.48 2.33 16.76
N LEU A 170 7.83 1.34 16.18
CA LEU A 170 8.39 -0.01 16.00
C LEU A 170 9.40 -0.03 14.84
N VAL A 171 9.14 0.72 13.77
CA VAL A 171 10.05 0.84 12.63
C VAL A 171 11.30 1.65 13.02
N LYS A 172 11.12 2.75 13.76
CA LYS A 172 12.23 3.62 14.19
C LYS A 172 13.34 2.89 14.98
N LYS A 173 13.00 1.80 15.69
CA LYS A 173 13.99 0.99 16.42
C LYS A 173 15.08 0.43 15.50
N TYR A 174 14.77 0.21 14.23
CA TYR A 174 15.72 -0.38 13.26
C TYR A 174 16.78 0.60 12.75
N VAL A 175 16.66 1.90 13.03
CA VAL A 175 17.72 2.88 12.76
C VAL A 175 19.04 2.49 13.40
N LYS A 176 18.99 1.92 14.62
CA LYS A 176 20.17 1.47 15.38
C LYS A 176 20.50 -0.01 15.20
N ASN A 177 19.62 -0.77 14.55
CA ASN A 177 19.70 -2.24 14.48
C ASN A 177 20.01 -2.75 13.06
N THR A 178 20.64 -1.93 12.23
CA THR A 178 21.08 -2.31 10.89
C THR A 178 22.50 -1.84 10.63
N ALA A 179 23.25 -2.61 9.85
CA ALA A 179 24.56 -2.20 9.34
C ALA A 179 24.47 -1.31 8.09
N ALA A 180 23.27 -1.21 7.47
CA ALA A 180 23.04 -0.46 6.24
C ALA A 180 23.09 1.04 6.47
N GLN A 181 23.28 1.80 5.38
CA GLN A 181 23.05 3.24 5.38
C GLN A 181 21.56 3.51 5.61
N VAL A 182 21.22 4.44 6.51
CA VAL A 182 19.83 4.69 6.90
C VAL A 182 19.34 6.01 6.32
N LEU A 183 18.19 5.97 5.66
CA LEU A 183 17.42 7.14 5.27
C LEU A 183 16.04 7.08 5.94
N THR A 184 15.71 8.07 6.74
CA THR A 184 14.42 8.13 7.43
C THR A 184 13.45 9.04 6.69
N TYR A 185 12.14 8.71 6.74
CA TYR A 185 11.09 9.55 6.16
C TYR A 185 9.90 9.64 7.10
N GLY A 186 9.11 10.71 6.98
CA GLY A 186 7.91 10.91 7.78
C GLY A 186 7.42 12.36 7.82
N PHE A 187 6.55 12.67 8.78
CA PHE A 187 6.12 14.03 9.12
C PHE A 187 6.99 14.66 10.23
N ASN A 188 7.80 13.84 10.89
CA ASN A 188 8.73 14.33 11.89
C ASN A 188 9.85 15.13 11.21
N LYS A 189 10.06 16.37 11.63
CA LYS A 189 11.11 17.28 11.09
C LYS A 189 12.55 16.73 11.24
N ASN A 190 12.75 15.75 12.11
CA ASN A 190 14.04 15.05 12.24
C ASN A 190 14.22 13.91 11.22
N ALA A 191 13.26 13.64 10.35
CA ALA A 191 13.42 12.70 9.25
C ALA A 191 14.27 13.32 8.14
N ALA A 192 15.09 12.51 7.47
CA ALA A 192 15.91 12.99 6.35
C ALA A 192 15.08 13.44 5.15
N VAL A 193 13.89 12.86 4.97
CA VAL A 193 12.89 13.25 3.99
C VAL A 193 11.59 13.47 4.74
N PHE A 194 11.18 14.72 4.96
CA PHE A 194 9.97 14.98 5.73
C PHE A 194 8.93 15.77 4.94
N ALA A 195 7.65 15.50 5.24
CA ALA A 195 6.52 16.22 4.67
C ALA A 195 6.00 17.26 5.64
N ASP A 196 5.67 18.42 5.09
CA ASP A 196 5.00 19.51 5.81
C ASP A 196 3.85 20.07 4.95
N TYR A 197 2.97 20.90 5.56
CA TYR A 197 1.87 21.58 4.86
C TYR A 197 0.97 20.64 4.04
N LEU A 198 0.57 19.50 4.63
CA LEU A 198 -0.38 18.59 3.98
C LEU A 198 -1.76 19.25 3.86
N MET A 199 -2.27 19.36 2.62
CA MET A 199 -3.59 19.95 2.32
C MET A 199 -4.30 19.18 1.22
N PHE A 200 -5.63 19.32 1.17
CA PHE A 200 -6.40 18.87 0.01
C PHE A 200 -6.13 19.77 -1.18
N SER A 201 -6.01 19.17 -2.35
CA SER A 201 -5.74 19.88 -3.60
C SER A 201 -6.98 19.86 -4.47
N TYR A 202 -7.30 21.02 -5.04
CA TYR A 202 -8.42 21.25 -5.93
C TYR A 202 -7.91 21.64 -7.33
N ARG A 203 -8.72 21.40 -8.37
CA ARG A 203 -8.40 21.91 -9.71
C ARG A 203 -8.43 23.43 -9.70
N GLU A 204 -7.71 24.02 -10.63
CA GLU A 204 -7.60 25.46 -10.78
C GLU A 204 -9.01 26.11 -10.85
N GLY A 205 -9.21 27.15 -10.05
CA GLY A 205 -10.48 27.88 -9.93
C GLY A 205 -11.59 27.15 -9.17
N GLY A 206 -11.37 25.91 -8.68
CA GLY A 206 -12.34 25.16 -7.93
C GLY A 206 -12.04 25.08 -6.43
N ASN A 207 -13.10 25.04 -5.62
CA ASN A 207 -13.02 24.85 -4.17
C ASN A 207 -14.11 23.90 -3.64
N ASP A 208 -14.81 23.22 -4.53
CA ASP A 208 -15.90 22.27 -4.26
C ASP A 208 -15.44 20.82 -4.38
N LEU A 209 -16.32 19.86 -4.03
CA LEU A 209 -16.02 18.44 -4.12
C LEU A 209 -15.73 17.98 -5.54
N ASN A 210 -16.36 18.56 -6.55
CA ASN A 210 -16.16 18.16 -7.94
C ASN A 210 -14.79 18.56 -8.46
N SER A 211 -14.18 19.59 -7.88
CA SER A 211 -12.83 20.06 -8.19
C SER A 211 -11.74 19.37 -7.35
N LEU A 212 -12.10 18.68 -6.26
CA LEU A 212 -11.16 17.93 -5.43
C LEU A 212 -10.40 16.91 -6.28
N GLN A 213 -9.07 17.03 -6.34
CA GLN A 213 -8.24 16.18 -7.17
C GLN A 213 -7.29 15.26 -6.40
N GLY A 214 -7.03 15.53 -5.12
CA GLY A 214 -6.11 14.72 -4.34
C GLY A 214 -5.55 15.46 -3.13
N VAL A 215 -4.30 15.17 -2.79
CA VAL A 215 -3.55 15.86 -1.72
C VAL A 215 -2.27 16.50 -2.25
N SER A 216 -1.89 17.61 -1.66
CA SER A 216 -0.59 18.24 -1.88
C SER A 216 0.12 18.48 -0.54
N PHE A 217 1.45 18.47 -0.59
CA PHE A 217 2.31 18.73 0.58
C PHE A 217 3.65 19.27 0.11
N LYS A 218 4.42 19.86 1.01
CA LYS A 218 5.81 20.20 0.77
C LYS A 218 6.68 19.07 1.28
N VAL A 219 7.68 18.68 0.50
CA VAL A 219 8.74 17.78 0.97
C VAL A 219 10.01 18.59 1.16
N ASP A 220 10.65 18.39 2.29
CA ASP A 220 11.96 18.93 2.57
C ASP A 220 12.97 17.78 2.66
N CYS A 221 14.08 17.94 1.95
CA CYS A 221 15.18 17.01 1.93
C CYS A 221 16.48 17.71 1.58
N GLN A 222 17.49 17.54 2.42
CA GLN A 222 18.84 18.10 2.21
C GLN A 222 18.85 19.62 1.96
N GLY A 223 17.96 20.35 2.65
CA GLY A 223 17.82 21.80 2.50
C GLY A 223 17.07 22.29 1.26
N SER A 224 16.55 21.37 0.47
CA SER A 224 15.70 21.68 -0.68
C SER A 224 14.24 21.39 -0.37
N THR A 225 13.34 22.33 -0.67
CA THR A 225 11.89 22.17 -0.48
C THR A 225 11.18 22.19 -1.83
N VAL A 226 10.37 21.14 -2.10
CA VAL A 226 9.61 21.02 -3.35
C VAL A 226 8.15 20.65 -3.05
N PRO A 227 7.16 21.29 -3.72
CA PRO A 227 5.77 20.91 -3.61
C PRO A 227 5.49 19.59 -4.36
N ILE A 228 4.76 18.69 -3.71
CA ILE A 228 4.32 17.40 -4.27
C ILE A 228 2.81 17.42 -4.39
N LEU A 229 2.29 17.00 -5.53
CA LEU A 229 0.87 16.73 -5.76
C LEU A 229 0.67 15.24 -6.03
N LEU A 230 -0.24 14.62 -5.28
CA LEU A 230 -0.70 13.25 -5.50
C LEU A 230 -2.17 13.29 -5.96
N PRO A 231 -2.42 13.25 -7.28
CA PRO A 231 -3.78 13.26 -7.79
C PRO A 231 -4.47 11.91 -7.55
N HIS A 232 -5.81 11.94 -7.57
CA HIS A 232 -6.67 10.76 -7.49
C HIS A 232 -6.54 9.93 -6.21
N SER A 233 -5.86 10.43 -5.19
CA SER A 233 -5.77 9.74 -3.91
C SER A 233 -5.82 10.70 -2.73
N LEU A 234 -6.36 10.21 -1.64
CA LEU A 234 -6.49 10.94 -0.39
C LEU A 234 -5.78 10.17 0.74
N GLY A 235 -5.50 10.89 1.82
CA GLY A 235 -5.01 10.28 3.04
C GLY A 235 -3.49 10.21 3.18
N VAL A 236 -3.11 10.25 4.44
CA VAL A 236 -1.70 10.30 4.91
C VAL A 236 -0.90 9.08 4.45
N GLY A 237 -1.56 7.91 4.27
CA GLY A 237 -0.89 6.69 3.80
C GLY A 237 -0.24 6.84 2.42
N GLN A 238 -0.83 7.66 1.54
CA GLN A 238 -0.29 7.92 0.21
C GLN A 238 0.91 8.88 0.29
N VAL A 239 0.88 9.81 1.24
CA VAL A 239 2.03 10.69 1.51
C VAL A 239 3.22 9.89 2.00
N TYR A 240 3.04 8.95 2.95
CA TYR A 240 4.12 8.05 3.38
C TYR A 240 4.67 7.21 2.21
N ALA A 241 3.81 6.71 1.32
CA ALA A 241 4.26 5.98 0.14
C ALA A 241 5.10 6.86 -0.80
N ALA A 242 4.69 8.11 -1.01
CA ALA A 242 5.44 9.08 -1.79
C ALA A 242 6.79 9.44 -1.14
N LEU A 243 6.84 9.66 0.18
CA LEU A 243 8.09 9.95 0.90
C LEU A 243 9.10 8.78 0.80
N ALA A 244 8.63 7.54 0.93
CA ALA A 244 9.47 6.38 0.71
C ALA A 244 9.99 6.30 -0.74
N ALA A 245 9.16 6.66 -1.73
CA ALA A 245 9.57 6.69 -3.13
C ALA A 245 10.56 7.84 -3.43
N ILE A 246 10.37 9.01 -2.82
CA ILE A 246 11.31 10.13 -2.87
C ILE A 246 12.66 9.70 -2.33
N SER A 247 12.68 9.00 -1.17
CA SER A 247 13.90 8.44 -0.58
C SER A 247 14.65 7.52 -1.54
N VAL A 248 13.92 6.63 -2.26
CA VAL A 248 14.51 5.78 -3.30
C VAL A 248 15.05 6.63 -4.46
N GLY A 249 14.26 7.60 -4.94
CA GLY A 249 14.67 8.47 -6.05
C GLY A 249 15.98 9.21 -5.75
N ILE A 250 16.15 9.71 -4.52
CA ILE A 250 17.37 10.38 -4.06
C ILE A 250 18.57 9.41 -4.09
N ILE A 251 18.41 8.18 -3.60
CA ILE A 251 19.46 7.17 -3.63
C ILE A 251 19.91 6.86 -5.08
N TYR A 252 18.99 6.93 -6.03
CA TYR A 252 19.26 6.75 -7.46
C TYR A 252 19.70 8.05 -8.18
N GLY A 253 19.91 9.15 -7.47
CA GLY A 253 20.37 10.41 -8.03
C GLY A 253 19.34 11.14 -8.91
N ILE A 254 18.05 10.86 -8.72
CA ILE A 254 16.98 11.58 -9.41
C ILE A 254 16.69 12.87 -8.65
N ASN A 255 16.65 14.01 -9.33
CA ASN A 255 16.39 15.28 -8.66
C ASN A 255 14.93 15.40 -8.16
N LEU A 256 14.69 16.20 -7.14
CA LEU A 256 13.40 16.32 -6.48
C LEU A 256 12.28 16.79 -7.41
N VAL A 257 12.56 17.65 -8.39
CA VAL A 257 11.57 18.15 -9.35
C VAL A 257 11.13 17.03 -10.29
N GLU A 258 12.06 16.22 -10.79
CA GLU A 258 11.75 15.05 -11.62
C GLU A 258 10.95 13.99 -10.83
N ILE A 259 11.29 13.78 -9.56
CA ILE A 259 10.54 12.92 -8.65
C ILE A 259 9.11 13.44 -8.48
N ALA A 260 8.94 14.75 -8.22
CA ALA A 260 7.63 15.39 -8.08
C ALA A 260 6.77 15.20 -9.34
N ASN A 261 7.36 15.42 -10.52
CA ASN A 261 6.68 15.21 -11.80
C ASN A 261 6.27 13.75 -12.03
N SER A 262 7.08 12.80 -11.58
CA SER A 262 6.78 11.36 -11.66
C SER A 262 5.64 10.98 -10.72
N LEU A 263 5.64 11.49 -9.49
CA LEU A 263 4.58 11.27 -8.50
C LEU A 263 3.25 11.91 -8.92
N ARG A 264 3.27 13.01 -9.66
CA ARG A 264 2.06 13.62 -10.23
C ARG A 264 1.36 12.71 -11.24
N LYS A 265 2.08 11.76 -11.84
CA LYS A 265 1.53 10.76 -12.77
C LYS A 265 1.18 9.44 -12.07
N LEU A 266 1.37 9.36 -10.77
CA LEU A 266 1.10 8.14 -10.00
C LEU A 266 -0.38 7.79 -10.05
N VAL A 267 -0.66 6.56 -10.51
CA VAL A 267 -1.99 5.95 -10.39
C VAL A 267 -1.98 5.08 -9.14
N PRO A 268 -2.73 5.45 -8.09
CA PRO A 268 -2.76 4.67 -6.86
C PRO A 268 -3.41 3.30 -7.11
N PRO A 269 -2.99 2.24 -6.38
CA PRO A 269 -3.62 0.93 -6.49
C PRO A 269 -5.12 1.01 -6.17
N LYS A 270 -5.95 0.24 -6.85
CA LYS A 270 -7.41 0.18 -6.59
C LYS A 270 -7.70 -0.15 -5.13
N GLY A 271 -8.70 0.49 -4.58
CA GLY A 271 -9.13 0.29 -3.19
C GLY A 271 -8.15 0.84 -2.14
N ARG A 272 -7.33 1.84 -2.48
CA ARG A 272 -6.34 2.46 -1.59
C ARG A 272 -6.53 3.98 -1.53
N MET A 273 -7.63 4.41 -0.90
CA MET A 273 -8.00 5.81 -0.76
C MET A 273 -8.14 6.53 -2.12
N ASN A 274 -8.62 5.78 -3.15
CA ASN A 274 -8.85 6.34 -4.47
C ASN A 274 -10.05 7.29 -4.47
N LEU A 275 -9.89 8.43 -5.11
CA LEU A 275 -10.96 9.39 -5.31
C LEU A 275 -11.67 9.09 -6.64
N ILE A 276 -12.96 8.77 -6.56
CA ILE A 276 -13.79 8.31 -7.69
C ILE A 276 -15.07 9.14 -7.74
N LYS A 277 -15.52 9.51 -8.93
CA LYS A 277 -16.83 10.15 -9.12
C LYS A 277 -17.95 9.13 -8.92
N GLY A 278 -18.92 9.47 -8.09
CA GLY A 278 -20.11 8.66 -7.84
C GLY A 278 -21.36 9.16 -8.60
N VAL A 279 -22.44 8.40 -8.49
CA VAL A 279 -23.76 8.82 -8.99
C VAL A 279 -24.23 10.11 -8.29
N LYS A 280 -25.17 10.83 -8.89
CA LYS A 280 -25.73 12.08 -8.32
C LYS A 280 -24.62 13.10 -7.93
N GLU A 281 -23.55 13.21 -8.70
CA GLU A 281 -22.44 14.14 -8.42
C GLU A 281 -21.77 13.96 -7.06
N THR A 282 -21.84 12.76 -6.50
CA THR A 282 -21.14 12.42 -5.26
C THR A 282 -19.67 12.13 -5.51
N MET A 283 -18.88 12.16 -4.44
CA MET A 283 -17.48 11.74 -4.46
C MET A 283 -17.26 10.52 -3.58
N ILE A 284 -16.64 9.49 -4.13
CA ILE A 284 -16.36 8.24 -3.42
C ILE A 284 -14.87 8.17 -3.09
N ILE A 285 -14.56 7.82 -1.84
CA ILE A 285 -13.23 7.43 -1.39
C ILE A 285 -13.22 5.90 -1.32
N ASP A 286 -12.64 5.27 -2.33
CA ASP A 286 -12.52 3.82 -2.39
C ASP A 286 -11.29 3.37 -1.59
N ASP A 287 -11.52 2.78 -0.42
CA ASP A 287 -10.49 2.16 0.43
C ASP A 287 -10.86 0.69 0.75
N THR A 288 -11.38 -0.01 -0.27
CA THR A 288 -11.99 -1.34 -0.16
C THR A 288 -11.02 -2.51 -0.17
N TYR A 289 -9.73 -2.26 -0.44
CA TYR A 289 -8.76 -3.36 -0.58
C TYR A 289 -8.62 -4.22 0.67
N ASN A 290 -8.50 -3.60 1.85
CA ASN A 290 -8.44 -4.28 3.14
C ASN A 290 -8.76 -3.31 4.27
N ALA A 291 -9.11 -3.84 5.47
CA ALA A 291 -9.39 -3.04 6.64
C ALA A 291 -8.65 -3.59 7.87
N SER A 292 -8.04 -2.68 8.62
CA SER A 292 -7.54 -2.90 9.98
C SER A 292 -7.96 -1.71 10.86
N PRO A 293 -7.97 -1.83 12.17
CA PRO A 293 -8.37 -0.72 13.05
C PRO A 293 -7.60 0.57 12.77
N GLN A 294 -6.28 0.52 12.65
CA GLN A 294 -5.44 1.68 12.37
C GLN A 294 -5.71 2.31 10.98
N ALA A 295 -5.84 1.47 9.94
CA ALA A 295 -6.14 1.96 8.60
C ALA A 295 -7.55 2.56 8.52
N THR A 296 -8.52 2.01 9.26
CA THR A 296 -9.89 2.54 9.30
C THR A 296 -9.95 3.87 10.07
N LEU A 297 -9.21 3.98 11.19
CA LEU A 297 -9.05 5.24 11.91
C LEU A 297 -8.48 6.34 10.99
N ALA A 298 -7.42 6.05 10.27
CA ALA A 298 -6.78 7.00 9.34
C ALA A 298 -7.71 7.42 8.19
N ALA A 299 -8.48 6.49 7.64
CA ALA A 299 -9.44 6.79 6.57
C ALA A 299 -10.59 7.68 7.05
N LEU A 300 -11.14 7.42 8.24
CA LEU A 300 -12.18 8.23 8.85
C LEU A 300 -11.68 9.63 9.24
N ASP A 301 -10.46 9.73 9.77
CA ASP A 301 -9.82 11.02 10.05
C ASP A 301 -9.64 11.84 8.76
N THR A 302 -9.21 11.21 7.67
CA THR A 302 -9.13 11.86 6.35
C THR A 302 -10.50 12.35 5.89
N LEU A 303 -11.53 11.48 5.94
CA LEU A 303 -12.91 11.85 5.55
C LEU A 303 -13.42 13.05 6.35
N SER A 304 -13.17 13.09 7.66
CA SER A 304 -13.65 14.16 8.54
C SER A 304 -13.01 15.53 8.25
N LYS A 305 -11.79 15.53 7.73
CA LYS A 305 -11.01 16.76 7.45
C LYS A 305 -11.25 17.35 6.06
N ILE A 306 -11.93 16.63 5.15
CA ILE A 306 -12.24 17.19 3.83
C ILE A 306 -13.22 18.35 4.01
N PRO A 307 -12.89 19.57 3.54
CA PRO A 307 -13.80 20.70 3.55
C PRO A 307 -15.05 20.38 2.72
N LEU A 308 -16.22 20.62 3.30
CA LEU A 308 -17.51 20.38 2.63
C LEU A 308 -18.39 21.63 2.68
N PRO A 309 -19.15 21.92 1.61
CA PRO A 309 -20.28 22.84 1.67
C PRO A 309 -21.26 22.41 2.77
N SER A 310 -21.99 23.35 3.35
CA SER A 310 -22.94 23.11 4.44
C SER A 310 -24.08 22.13 4.06
N SER A 311 -24.40 22.03 2.78
CA SER A 311 -25.39 21.09 2.24
C SER A 311 -24.89 19.67 2.01
N SER A 312 -23.59 19.44 2.11
CA SER A 312 -22.95 18.13 1.83
C SER A 312 -22.79 17.31 3.10
N ARG A 313 -22.88 15.99 2.96
CA ARG A 313 -22.80 15.03 4.08
C ARG A 313 -21.65 14.06 3.90
N ARG A 314 -21.10 13.59 5.03
CA ARG A 314 -20.07 12.54 5.09
C ARG A 314 -20.71 11.19 5.36
N PHE A 315 -20.44 10.23 4.48
CA PHE A 315 -20.86 8.84 4.63
C PHE A 315 -19.67 7.95 4.90
N ALA A 316 -19.82 7.01 5.85
CA ALA A 316 -18.88 5.92 6.04
C ALA A 316 -19.62 4.57 5.84
N ILE A 317 -19.19 3.79 4.85
CA ILE A 317 -19.72 2.46 4.55
C ILE A 317 -18.62 1.46 4.92
N LEU A 318 -18.83 0.76 6.03
CA LEU A 318 -17.79 -0.03 6.69
C LEU A 318 -18.15 -1.52 6.69
N GLY A 319 -17.39 -2.32 5.97
CA GLY A 319 -17.38 -3.78 6.06
C GLY A 319 -16.58 -4.27 7.27
N ASP A 320 -16.78 -5.53 7.66
CA ASP A 320 -16.04 -6.13 8.77
C ASP A 320 -14.51 -5.98 8.61
N MET A 321 -13.84 -5.75 9.74
CA MET A 321 -12.39 -5.89 9.88
C MET A 321 -12.09 -7.31 10.33
N LEU A 322 -11.63 -8.15 9.41
CA LEU A 322 -11.30 -9.56 9.65
C LEU A 322 -9.89 -9.72 10.28
N GLU A 323 -9.53 -10.93 10.66
CA GLU A 323 -8.21 -11.31 11.20
C GLU A 323 -7.82 -10.62 12.53
N LEU A 324 -8.81 -10.15 13.30
CA LEU A 324 -8.60 -9.49 14.59
C LEU A 324 -8.76 -10.44 15.80
N GLY A 325 -9.14 -11.69 15.59
CA GLY A 325 -9.33 -12.66 16.64
C GLY A 325 -10.26 -12.14 17.76
N ARG A 326 -9.87 -12.34 19.02
CA ARG A 326 -10.66 -11.94 20.19
C ARG A 326 -10.91 -10.42 20.30
N SER A 327 -10.09 -9.60 19.66
CA SER A 327 -10.21 -8.13 19.74
C SER A 327 -11.25 -7.55 18.75
N ALA A 328 -11.82 -8.37 17.85
CA ALA A 328 -12.68 -7.92 16.76
C ALA A 328 -13.86 -7.05 17.24
N LYS A 329 -14.70 -7.54 18.16
CA LYS A 329 -15.87 -6.79 18.65
C LYS A 329 -15.50 -5.45 19.30
N ALA A 330 -14.41 -5.42 20.08
CA ALA A 330 -13.94 -4.20 20.74
C ALA A 330 -13.44 -3.17 19.70
N ALA A 331 -12.71 -3.62 18.68
CA ALA A 331 -12.23 -2.79 17.59
C ALA A 331 -13.39 -2.16 16.81
N HIS A 332 -14.40 -2.93 16.42
CA HIS A 332 -15.58 -2.43 15.69
C HIS A 332 -16.35 -1.38 16.52
N LYS A 333 -16.57 -1.65 17.82
CA LYS A 333 -17.20 -0.69 18.74
C LYS A 333 -16.40 0.62 18.85
N ARG A 334 -15.07 0.53 18.89
CA ARG A 334 -14.18 1.71 18.90
C ARG A 334 -14.32 2.54 17.64
N ILE A 335 -14.41 1.92 16.48
CA ILE A 335 -14.62 2.63 15.20
C ILE A 335 -15.95 3.38 15.18
N LEU A 336 -17.06 2.77 15.64
CA LEU A 336 -18.35 3.46 15.72
C LEU A 336 -18.31 4.67 16.66
N LYS A 337 -17.65 4.54 17.81
CA LYS A 337 -17.44 5.69 18.72
C LYS A 337 -16.64 6.81 18.05
N LEU A 338 -15.66 6.45 17.24
CA LEU A 338 -14.89 7.43 16.48
C LEU A 338 -15.75 8.11 15.41
N CYS A 339 -16.57 7.39 14.67
CA CYS A 339 -17.47 7.99 13.67
C CYS A 339 -18.37 9.06 14.32
N ALA A 340 -18.92 8.78 15.51
CA ALA A 340 -19.70 9.76 16.25
C ALA A 340 -18.85 10.97 16.70
N LYS A 341 -17.63 10.73 17.22
CA LYS A 341 -16.70 11.81 17.62
C LYS A 341 -16.31 12.71 16.44
N LEU A 342 -16.09 12.13 15.27
CA LEU A 342 -15.72 12.83 14.04
C LEU A 342 -16.93 13.45 13.31
N LYS A 343 -18.12 13.35 13.87
CA LYS A 343 -19.37 13.87 13.30
C LYS A 343 -19.59 13.41 11.86
N ILE A 344 -19.40 12.09 11.62
CA ILE A 344 -19.76 11.47 10.34
C ILE A 344 -21.28 11.38 10.28
N ASP A 345 -21.90 12.01 9.28
CA ASP A 345 -23.35 12.20 9.22
C ASP A 345 -24.10 10.87 9.09
N ASN A 346 -23.58 9.93 8.31
CA ASN A 346 -24.22 8.63 8.09
C ASN A 346 -23.19 7.50 8.13
N VAL A 347 -23.46 6.47 8.92
CA VAL A 347 -22.61 5.29 9.04
C VAL A 347 -23.42 4.04 8.72
N PHE A 348 -23.05 3.37 7.65
CA PHE A 348 -23.61 2.08 7.23
C PHE A 348 -22.57 0.99 7.46
N THR A 349 -22.98 -0.11 8.08
CA THR A 349 -22.08 -1.22 8.38
C THR A 349 -22.56 -2.51 7.72
N PHE A 350 -21.60 -3.34 7.28
CA PHE A 350 -21.87 -4.60 6.59
C PHE A 350 -21.03 -5.73 7.20
N GLY A 351 -21.70 -6.84 7.56
CA GLY A 351 -21.04 -8.03 8.09
C GLY A 351 -21.64 -8.50 9.42
N ASN A 352 -20.87 -9.25 10.20
CA ASN A 352 -21.35 -9.91 11.43
C ASN A 352 -20.70 -9.38 12.71
N LEU A 353 -19.72 -8.49 12.60
CA LEU A 353 -18.92 -8.02 13.74
C LEU A 353 -19.36 -6.66 14.28
N TRP A 354 -20.27 -5.97 13.57
CA TRP A 354 -20.84 -4.70 13.98
C TRP A 354 -22.10 -4.89 14.85
N PRO A 355 -22.37 -4.01 15.81
CA PRO A 355 -23.59 -4.11 16.66
C PRO A 355 -24.92 -4.04 15.87
N LYS A 356 -24.93 -3.26 14.79
CA LYS A 356 -26.01 -3.16 13.81
C LYS A 356 -25.37 -3.17 12.43
N ALA A 357 -25.80 -4.08 11.55
CA ALA A 357 -25.22 -4.22 10.23
C ALA A 357 -26.22 -4.75 9.21
N TYR A 358 -25.94 -4.43 7.95
CA TYR A 358 -26.52 -5.16 6.83
C TYR A 358 -25.82 -6.51 6.69
N HIS A 359 -26.58 -7.57 6.42
CA HIS A 359 -26.06 -8.90 6.11
C HIS A 359 -26.27 -9.26 4.64
N ASP A 360 -27.08 -8.47 3.92
CA ASP A 360 -27.31 -8.55 2.49
C ASP A 360 -26.76 -7.29 1.81
N LYS A 361 -25.76 -7.49 0.98
CA LYS A 361 -25.09 -6.41 0.25
C LYS A 361 -26.00 -5.73 -0.77
N LYS A 362 -26.91 -6.50 -1.40
CA LYS A 362 -27.91 -5.93 -2.35
C LYS A 362 -28.84 -4.98 -1.63
N LYS A 363 -29.28 -5.35 -0.41
CA LYS A 363 -30.13 -4.49 0.44
C LYS A 363 -29.39 -3.22 0.84
N LEU A 364 -28.12 -3.34 1.26
CA LEU A 364 -27.26 -2.19 1.57
C LEU A 364 -27.16 -1.25 0.35
N ILE A 365 -26.84 -1.77 -0.84
CA ILE A 365 -26.69 -0.99 -2.06
C ILE A 365 -28.01 -0.24 -2.41
N LYS A 366 -29.15 -0.94 -2.38
CA LYS A 366 -30.46 -0.29 -2.63
C LYS A 366 -30.71 0.85 -1.65
N THR A 367 -30.43 0.64 -0.36
CA THR A 367 -30.57 1.68 0.67
C THR A 367 -29.66 2.87 0.35
N LEU A 368 -28.39 2.64 0.01
CA LEU A 368 -27.45 3.70 -0.32
C LEU A 368 -27.90 4.53 -1.52
N GLN A 369 -28.32 3.88 -2.61
CA GLN A 369 -28.84 4.55 -3.82
C GLN A 369 -30.02 5.47 -3.54
N TYR A 370 -30.88 5.11 -2.57
CA TYR A 370 -31.98 5.96 -2.12
C TYR A 370 -31.50 7.13 -1.25
N PHE A 371 -30.60 6.88 -0.28
CA PHE A 371 -30.16 7.87 0.71
C PHE A 371 -29.15 8.89 0.20
N ILE A 372 -28.33 8.51 -0.79
CA ILE A 372 -27.29 9.38 -1.37
C ILE A 372 -27.93 10.58 -2.05
N GLN A 373 -27.42 11.76 -1.73
CA GLN A 373 -27.83 13.04 -2.32
C GLN A 373 -26.65 13.68 -3.08
N PRO A 374 -26.92 14.65 -3.97
CA PRO A 374 -25.87 15.38 -4.65
C PRO A 374 -24.84 15.97 -3.67
N HIS A 375 -23.59 15.93 -4.09
CA HIS A 375 -22.43 16.47 -3.33
C HIS A 375 -22.11 15.75 -2.01
N ASP A 376 -22.69 14.56 -1.73
CA ASP A 376 -22.22 13.74 -0.61
C ASP A 376 -20.81 13.19 -0.87
N ILE A 377 -20.02 13.03 0.20
CA ILE A 377 -18.75 12.33 0.15
C ILE A 377 -18.83 10.99 0.90
N ILE A 378 -18.39 9.92 0.26
CA ILE A 378 -18.67 8.55 0.67
C ILE A 378 -17.35 7.77 0.81
N LEU A 379 -16.97 7.40 2.03
CA LEU A 379 -15.88 6.46 2.26
C LEU A 379 -16.42 5.03 2.24
N VAL A 380 -15.85 4.16 1.42
CA VAL A 380 -16.15 2.72 1.41
C VAL A 380 -14.90 1.95 1.83
N LYS A 381 -15.00 1.16 2.91
CA LYS A 381 -13.88 0.40 3.45
C LYS A 381 -14.34 -0.93 4.06
N GLY A 382 -13.53 -1.98 3.89
CA GLY A 382 -13.75 -3.30 4.50
C GLY A 382 -12.57 -4.24 4.25
N SER A 383 -12.50 -5.32 5.00
CA SER A 383 -11.50 -6.36 4.73
C SER A 383 -11.70 -7.02 3.37
N ARG A 384 -10.63 -7.55 2.79
CA ARG A 384 -10.66 -8.14 1.43
C ARG A 384 -11.78 -9.17 1.25
N GLY A 385 -12.03 -10.00 2.27
CA GLY A 385 -13.10 -11.00 2.25
C GLY A 385 -14.52 -10.43 2.19
N MET A 386 -14.69 -9.14 2.50
CA MET A 386 -15.99 -8.46 2.45
C MET A 386 -16.36 -7.99 1.05
N GLN A 387 -15.41 -7.94 0.11
CA GLN A 387 -15.63 -7.54 -1.29
C GLN A 387 -16.41 -6.21 -1.40
N MET A 388 -15.99 -5.20 -0.62
CA MET A 388 -16.69 -3.91 -0.56
C MET A 388 -16.54 -3.09 -1.85
N GLU A 389 -15.65 -3.46 -2.76
CA GLU A 389 -15.55 -2.92 -4.11
C GLU A 389 -16.86 -3.07 -4.91
N GLU A 390 -17.69 -4.08 -4.62
CA GLU A 390 -19.02 -4.22 -5.26
C GLU A 390 -19.97 -3.06 -4.88
N VAL A 391 -19.84 -2.53 -3.67
CA VAL A 391 -20.60 -1.35 -3.25
C VAL A 391 -20.12 -0.12 -4.02
N VAL A 392 -18.81 0.05 -4.18
CA VAL A 392 -18.24 1.15 -4.98
C VAL A 392 -18.73 1.08 -6.42
N GLU A 393 -18.64 -0.09 -7.06
CA GLU A 393 -19.10 -0.29 -8.45
C GLU A 393 -20.59 0.03 -8.64
N ALA A 394 -21.42 -0.22 -7.62
CA ALA A 394 -22.88 0.02 -7.69
C ALA A 394 -23.28 1.50 -7.53
N ILE A 395 -22.41 2.33 -6.99
CA ILE A 395 -22.66 3.77 -6.73
C ILE A 395 -21.71 4.69 -7.49
N ARG A 396 -20.77 4.16 -8.26
CA ARG A 396 -19.90 4.98 -9.13
C ARG A 396 -20.65 5.42 -10.40
N ARG A 397 -20.18 6.52 -10.99
CA ARG A 397 -20.66 7.03 -12.29
C ARG A 397 -19.97 6.30 -13.45
#